data_7a4b8f86036957d8090fd52f639f8f3d
#
_entry.id   7a4b8f86036957d8090fd52f639f8f3d
#
_cell.length_a   1.000
_cell.length_b   1.000
_cell.length_c   1.000
_cell.angle_alpha   90.00
_cell.angle_beta   90.00
_cell.angle_gamma   90.00
#
_symmetry.space_group_name_H-M   'P 1'
#
loop_
_entity.id
_entity.type
_entity.pdbx_description
1 polymer ?
#
loop_
_entity_poly.entity_id
_entity_poly.type
_entity_poly.pdbx_seq_one_letter_code
_entity_poly.pdbx_strand_id
1 'polypeptide(L)'
;MLLLYNAGYKVFFWLKRMRKRFPKWTKAAQLFEYYFSLFLNRKMAPWFEKHPVKWGLNTKKRDERFTVSLTSFPARINYVHIAIETLMRQSFKPDRIVLWLAESQFPDRKLPEQLMALQEKGLTIRFCDDLRSHKKYFYTLQEYPNDNVILADDDIFYAPDTIKKLVKLHKKYPKDIIAISAQIIAPTISSLPSVWLASEFGKQYISSDSAQAFTG
;
A
#
# COMPACT_ATOMS: atom_id res chain seq x y z
N MET A 1 10.93 18.50 -5.84
CA MET A 1 10.90 17.22 -5.07
C MET A 1 9.92 16.22 -5.67
N LEU A 2 8.64 16.55 -5.91
CA LEU A 2 7.67 15.60 -6.52
C LEU A 2 8.10 15.06 -7.89
N LEU A 3 8.73 15.88 -8.73
CA LEU A 3 9.27 15.42 -10.02
C LEU A 3 10.34 14.33 -9.82
N LEU A 4 11.22 14.50 -8.85
CA LEU A 4 12.26 13.51 -8.50
C LEU A 4 11.64 12.23 -7.94
N TYR A 5 10.63 12.36 -7.08
CA TYR A 5 9.85 11.24 -6.55
C TYR A 5 9.21 10.43 -7.69
N ASN A 6 8.50 11.09 -8.60
CA ASN A 6 7.84 10.46 -9.73
C ASN A 6 8.85 9.81 -10.71
N ALA A 7 9.94 10.52 -11.01
CA ALA A 7 11.02 10.02 -11.87
C ALA A 7 11.72 8.80 -11.24
N GLY A 8 12.00 8.86 -9.94
CA GLY A 8 12.60 7.76 -9.19
C GLY A 8 11.76 6.47 -9.29
N TYR A 9 10.45 6.55 -9.14
CA TYR A 9 9.58 5.37 -9.32
C TYR A 9 9.54 4.86 -10.76
N LYS A 10 9.63 5.72 -11.77
CA LYS A 10 9.75 5.27 -13.17
C LYS A 10 11.02 4.47 -13.39
N VAL A 11 12.17 4.96 -12.87
CA VAL A 11 13.45 4.27 -12.95
C VAL A 11 13.41 2.96 -12.15
N PHE A 12 12.84 2.97 -10.94
CA PHE A 12 12.67 1.80 -10.10
C PHE A 12 11.91 0.67 -10.82
N PHE A 13 10.75 0.95 -11.40
CA PHE A 13 9.98 -0.07 -12.12
C PHE A 13 10.65 -0.50 -13.43
N TRP A 14 11.35 0.40 -14.11
CA TRP A 14 12.13 0.06 -15.29
C TRP A 14 13.26 -0.91 -14.93
N LEU A 15 14.04 -0.62 -13.89
CA LEU A 15 15.11 -1.49 -13.41
C LEU A 15 14.57 -2.85 -12.93
N LYS A 16 13.44 -2.88 -12.22
CA LYS A 16 12.77 -4.13 -11.85
C LYS A 16 12.43 -5.00 -13.08
N ARG A 17 11.96 -4.38 -14.16
CA ARG A 17 11.69 -5.08 -15.42
C ARG A 17 12.99 -5.57 -16.08
N MET A 18 14.01 -4.71 -16.11
CA MET A 18 15.29 -5.04 -16.73
C MET A 18 16.01 -6.19 -16.03
N ARG A 19 16.02 -6.25 -14.69
CA ARG A 19 16.65 -7.37 -13.96
C ARG A 19 15.92 -8.70 -14.17
N LYS A 20 14.58 -8.69 -14.35
CA LYS A 20 13.84 -9.91 -14.70
C LYS A 20 14.23 -10.45 -16.08
N ARG A 21 14.49 -9.54 -17.04
CA ARG A 21 14.85 -9.92 -18.42
C ARG A 21 16.32 -10.18 -18.62
N PHE A 22 17.19 -9.47 -17.87
CA PHE A 22 18.65 -9.50 -18.01
C PHE A 22 19.31 -9.52 -16.62
N PRO A 23 19.78 -10.68 -16.14
CA PRO A 23 20.37 -10.82 -14.79
C PRO A 23 21.53 -9.85 -14.50
N LYS A 24 22.27 -9.41 -15.52
CA LYS A 24 23.36 -8.42 -15.37
C LYS A 24 22.91 -7.09 -14.76
N TRP A 25 21.63 -6.75 -14.83
CA TRP A 25 21.08 -5.53 -14.23
C TRP A 25 20.74 -5.66 -12.74
N THR A 26 20.89 -6.84 -12.15
CA THR A 26 20.50 -7.09 -10.75
C THR A 26 21.24 -6.19 -9.77
N LYS A 27 22.57 -6.08 -9.89
CA LYS A 27 23.38 -5.20 -9.00
C LYS A 27 22.99 -3.73 -9.14
N ALA A 28 22.80 -3.24 -10.36
CA ALA A 28 22.39 -1.86 -10.61
C ALA A 28 20.99 -1.57 -10.03
N ALA A 29 20.06 -2.52 -10.17
CA ALA A 29 18.72 -2.40 -9.59
C ALA A 29 18.78 -2.36 -8.06
N GLN A 30 19.54 -3.25 -7.42
CA GLN A 30 19.70 -3.28 -5.96
C GLN A 30 20.35 -2.00 -5.43
N LEU A 31 21.39 -1.51 -6.10
CA LEU A 31 22.06 -0.26 -5.73
C LEU A 31 21.09 0.92 -5.84
N PHE A 32 20.32 1.00 -6.92
CA PHE A 32 19.32 2.03 -7.10
C PHE A 32 18.21 1.92 -6.03
N GLU A 33 17.70 0.72 -5.75
CA GLU A 33 16.71 0.48 -4.69
C GLU A 33 17.21 1.00 -3.34
N TYR A 34 18.45 0.72 -2.99
CA TYR A 34 19.07 1.21 -1.75
C TYR A 34 19.14 2.73 -1.69
N TYR A 35 19.73 3.39 -2.68
CA TYR A 35 19.84 4.86 -2.68
C TYR A 35 18.50 5.55 -2.83
N PHE A 36 17.59 4.95 -3.57
CA PHE A 36 16.23 5.49 -3.70
C PHE A 36 15.45 5.41 -2.37
N SER A 37 15.61 4.31 -1.63
CA SER A 37 15.02 4.21 -0.28
C SER A 37 15.59 5.24 0.69
N LEU A 38 16.91 5.48 0.65
CA LEU A 38 17.54 6.54 1.42
C LEU A 38 17.00 7.94 1.04
N PHE A 39 16.82 8.20 -0.25
CA PHE A 39 16.22 9.43 -0.74
C PHE A 39 14.78 9.60 -0.22
N LEU A 40 13.97 8.54 -0.29
CA LEU A 40 12.60 8.57 0.22
C LEU A 40 12.57 8.92 1.71
N ASN A 41 13.34 8.21 2.53
CA ASN A 41 13.35 8.41 3.97
C ASN A 41 13.99 9.75 4.39
N ARG A 42 15.12 10.13 3.81
CA ARG A 42 15.89 11.31 4.27
C ARG A 42 15.44 12.63 3.64
N LYS A 43 14.82 12.59 2.47
CA LYS A 43 14.45 13.80 1.72
C LYS A 43 12.95 13.92 1.50
N MET A 44 12.29 12.82 1.09
CA MET A 44 10.87 12.88 0.77
C MET A 44 9.98 12.89 2.01
N ALA A 45 10.28 12.08 3.05
CA ALA A 45 9.49 12.10 4.27
C ALA A 45 9.43 13.50 4.91
N PRO A 46 10.55 14.17 5.21
CA PRO A 46 10.51 15.53 5.73
C PRO A 46 9.91 16.57 4.77
N TRP A 47 9.99 16.29 3.47
CA TRP A 47 9.36 17.17 2.48
C TRP A 47 7.84 17.05 2.50
N PHE A 48 7.27 15.86 2.66
CA PHE A 48 5.83 15.67 2.81
C PHE A 48 5.30 16.36 4.06
N GLU A 49 6.00 16.28 5.18
CA GLU A 49 5.64 16.97 6.42
C GLU A 49 5.56 18.50 6.24
N LYS A 50 6.52 19.08 5.51
CA LYS A 50 6.54 20.52 5.22
C LYS A 50 5.55 20.96 4.14
N HIS A 51 5.08 20.04 3.31
CA HIS A 51 4.22 20.34 2.17
C HIS A 51 3.04 19.35 2.14
N PRO A 52 2.17 19.36 3.16
CA PRO A 52 1.06 18.42 3.25
C PRO A 52 0.12 18.56 2.05
N VAL A 53 -0.56 17.48 1.69
CA VAL A 53 -1.57 17.48 0.64
C VAL A 53 -2.70 18.45 1.01
N LYS A 54 -3.27 19.15 0.04
CA LYS A 54 -4.42 20.04 0.28
C LYS A 54 -5.71 19.22 0.47
N TRP A 55 -5.93 18.21 -0.38
CA TRP A 55 -7.06 17.31 -0.32
C TRP A 55 -6.69 15.93 -0.91
N GLY A 56 -7.03 14.86 -0.20
CA GLY A 56 -6.57 13.50 -0.53
C GLY A 56 -7.55 12.64 -1.30
N LEU A 57 -8.84 12.99 -1.34
CA LEU A 57 -9.91 12.13 -1.83
C LEU A 57 -10.46 12.58 -3.19
N ASN A 58 -11.18 11.66 -3.82
CA ASN A 58 -12.00 11.95 -4.99
C ASN A 58 -13.19 12.85 -4.61
N THR A 59 -13.45 13.84 -5.44
CA THR A 59 -14.61 14.76 -5.27
C THR A 59 -15.68 14.56 -6.34
N LYS A 60 -15.44 13.67 -7.32
CA LYS A 60 -16.35 13.43 -8.43
C LYS A 60 -17.19 12.18 -8.17
N LYS A 61 -18.46 12.21 -8.53
CA LYS A 61 -19.34 11.04 -8.51
C LYS A 61 -18.83 9.99 -9.52
N ARG A 62 -18.82 8.72 -9.12
CA ARG A 62 -18.50 7.56 -9.97
C ARG A 62 -19.33 6.35 -9.52
N ASP A 63 -19.49 5.40 -10.43
CA ASP A 63 -20.34 4.22 -10.18
C ASP A 63 -19.68 3.26 -9.18
N GLU A 64 -18.37 3.07 -9.28
CA GLU A 64 -17.61 2.23 -8.36
C GLU A 64 -16.81 3.08 -7.38
N ARG A 65 -16.95 2.80 -6.09
CA ARG A 65 -16.16 3.45 -5.04
C ARG A 65 -14.95 2.62 -4.68
N PHE A 66 -13.86 3.31 -4.35
CA PHE A 66 -12.59 2.71 -3.96
C PHE A 66 -12.17 3.25 -2.59
N THR A 67 -12.21 2.37 -1.60
CA THR A 67 -11.80 2.68 -0.23
C THR A 67 -10.42 2.08 0.04
N VAL A 68 -9.45 2.94 0.36
CA VAL A 68 -8.14 2.51 0.83
C VAL A 68 -8.23 2.29 2.34
N SER A 69 -7.79 1.11 2.77
CA SER A 69 -7.82 0.72 4.17
C SER A 69 -6.45 0.30 4.66
N LEU A 70 -6.05 0.83 5.80
CA LEU A 70 -4.81 0.49 6.46
C LEU A 70 -5.00 0.40 7.98
N THR A 71 -4.02 -0.20 8.65
CA THR A 71 -3.94 -0.25 10.11
C THR A 71 -2.54 0.10 10.55
N SER A 72 -2.41 0.59 11.77
CA SER A 72 -1.11 0.85 12.39
C SER A 72 -1.16 0.46 13.88
N PHE A 73 -0.04 0.62 14.58
CA PHE A 73 0.12 0.28 16.00
C PHE A 73 1.10 1.28 16.66
N PRO A 74 1.21 1.33 18.00
CA PRO A 74 1.94 2.38 18.69
C PRO A 74 3.37 2.65 18.22
N ALA A 75 4.14 1.59 17.89
CA ALA A 75 5.51 1.77 17.42
C ALA A 75 5.64 2.46 16.06
N ARG A 76 4.59 2.46 15.24
CA ARG A 76 4.58 3.05 13.89
C ARG A 76 3.68 4.28 13.75
N ILE A 77 2.87 4.59 14.76
CA ILE A 77 1.86 5.65 14.68
C ILE A 77 2.44 7.03 14.32
N ASN A 78 3.69 7.29 14.75
CA ASN A 78 4.39 8.54 14.44
C ASN A 78 4.82 8.66 12.97
N TYR A 79 4.80 7.57 12.19
CA TYR A 79 5.29 7.55 10.81
C TYR A 79 4.21 7.23 9.79
N VAL A 80 3.06 6.67 10.20
CA VAL A 80 1.97 6.26 9.30
C VAL A 80 1.44 7.40 8.44
N HIS A 81 1.49 8.65 8.94
CA HIS A 81 1.08 9.84 8.20
C HIS A 81 1.83 9.98 6.86
N ILE A 82 3.09 9.53 6.78
CA ILE A 82 3.89 9.57 5.53
C ILE A 82 3.32 8.61 4.48
N ALA A 83 2.98 7.38 4.88
CA ALA A 83 2.33 6.43 3.98
C ALA A 83 0.98 6.97 3.48
N ILE A 84 0.18 7.54 4.38
CA ILE A 84 -1.12 8.15 4.05
C ILE A 84 -0.95 9.34 3.11
N GLU A 85 0.05 10.20 3.31
CA GLU A 85 0.39 11.30 2.39
C GLU A 85 0.64 10.79 0.96
N THR A 86 1.35 9.67 0.80
CA THR A 86 1.60 9.10 -0.53
C THR A 86 0.33 8.52 -1.15
N LEU A 87 -0.58 7.96 -0.34
CA LEU A 87 -1.89 7.48 -0.78
C LEU A 87 -2.81 8.64 -1.17
N MET A 88 -2.78 9.74 -0.43
CA MET A 88 -3.53 10.96 -0.75
C MET A 88 -3.02 11.67 -2.01
N ARG A 89 -1.76 11.43 -2.42
CA ARG A 89 -1.13 12.00 -3.62
C ARG A 89 -1.26 11.14 -4.87
N GLN A 90 -2.02 10.05 -4.81
CA GLN A 90 -2.21 9.18 -5.98
C GLN A 90 -2.84 9.92 -7.15
N SER A 91 -2.43 9.56 -8.38
CA SER A 91 -3.00 10.12 -9.62
C SER A 91 -4.47 9.73 -9.82
N PHE A 92 -4.87 8.57 -9.31
CA PHE A 92 -6.27 8.18 -9.14
C PHE A 92 -6.63 8.29 -7.66
N LYS A 93 -7.42 9.29 -7.32
CA LYS A 93 -7.83 9.56 -5.94
C LYS A 93 -8.83 8.49 -5.46
N PRO A 94 -8.61 7.88 -4.28
CA PRO A 94 -9.62 7.03 -3.65
C PRO A 94 -10.83 7.85 -3.20
N ASP A 95 -11.96 7.19 -2.96
CA ASP A 95 -13.16 7.86 -2.42
C ASP A 95 -13.08 7.98 -0.90
N ARG A 96 -12.35 7.06 -0.26
CA ARG A 96 -12.06 7.05 1.19
C ARG A 96 -10.65 6.55 1.47
N ILE A 97 -10.10 7.04 2.57
CA ILE A 97 -8.90 6.46 3.20
C ILE A 97 -9.27 6.27 4.68
N VAL A 98 -9.21 5.02 5.16
CA VAL A 98 -9.59 4.65 6.53
C VAL A 98 -8.39 4.04 7.24
N LEU A 99 -8.03 4.61 8.38
CA LEU A 99 -7.02 4.07 9.29
C LEU A 99 -7.73 3.42 10.48
N TRP A 100 -7.54 2.11 10.66
CA TRP A 100 -8.06 1.33 11.76
C TRP A 100 -7.02 1.19 12.87
N LEU A 101 -7.38 1.60 14.09
CA LEU A 101 -6.54 1.51 15.27
C LEU A 101 -7.23 0.66 16.34
N ALA A 102 -6.46 -0.16 17.06
CA ALA A 102 -7.02 -0.94 18.14
C ALA A 102 -7.24 -0.09 19.40
N GLU A 103 -8.45 -0.05 19.96
CA GLU A 103 -8.74 0.72 21.17
C GLU A 103 -7.83 0.32 22.34
N SER A 104 -7.56 -0.96 22.48
CA SER A 104 -6.67 -1.49 23.52
C SER A 104 -5.23 -0.96 23.43
N GLN A 105 -4.78 -0.56 22.23
CA GLN A 105 -3.44 0.00 21.99
C GLN A 105 -3.40 1.54 22.09
N PHE A 106 -4.55 2.18 22.04
CA PHE A 106 -4.70 3.64 22.10
C PHE A 106 -5.81 4.05 23.08
N PRO A 107 -5.69 3.71 24.37
CA PRO A 107 -6.75 3.93 25.37
C PRO A 107 -7.12 5.41 25.50
N ASP A 108 -6.14 6.30 25.42
CA ASP A 108 -6.34 7.75 25.51
C ASP A 108 -6.73 8.38 24.17
N ARG A 109 -6.75 7.61 23.09
CA ARG A 109 -6.97 8.08 21.69
C ARG A 109 -6.07 9.28 21.30
N LYS A 110 -4.92 9.46 21.97
CA LYS A 110 -3.94 10.47 21.62
C LYS A 110 -3.16 10.06 20.39
N LEU A 111 -3.21 10.88 19.36
CA LEU A 111 -2.56 10.63 18.08
C LEU A 111 -1.62 11.79 17.72
N PRO A 112 -0.56 11.54 16.94
CA PRO A 112 0.34 12.60 16.47
C PRO A 112 -0.40 13.71 15.72
N GLU A 113 0.05 14.94 15.90
CA GLU A 113 -0.55 16.12 15.28
C GLU A 113 -0.58 16.01 13.74
N GLN A 114 0.52 15.50 13.15
CA GLN A 114 0.63 15.29 11.70
C GLN A 114 -0.45 14.33 11.18
N LEU A 115 -0.79 13.29 11.96
CA LEU A 115 -1.83 12.34 11.61
C LEU A 115 -3.22 12.97 11.75
N MET A 116 -3.45 13.73 12.81
CA MET A 116 -4.71 14.46 13.05
C MET A 116 -4.97 15.48 11.93
N ALA A 117 -3.95 16.22 11.50
CA ALA A 117 -4.07 17.17 10.40
C ALA A 117 -4.52 16.53 9.08
N LEU A 118 -4.28 15.23 8.86
CA LEU A 118 -4.75 14.52 7.68
C LEU A 118 -6.25 14.22 7.70
N GLN A 119 -6.92 14.24 8.87
CA GLN A 119 -8.37 14.12 8.94
C GLN A 119 -9.06 15.28 8.23
N GLU A 120 -8.52 16.49 8.37
CA GLU A 120 -9.01 17.67 7.63
C GLU A 120 -8.80 17.57 6.11
N LYS A 121 -7.93 16.62 5.67
CA LYS A 121 -7.61 16.36 4.26
C LYS A 121 -8.35 15.13 3.71
N GLY A 122 -9.24 14.54 4.51
CA GLY A 122 -10.08 13.43 4.13
C GLY A 122 -9.73 12.06 4.72
N LEU A 123 -8.76 11.98 5.65
CA LEU A 123 -8.51 10.74 6.38
C LEU A 123 -9.64 10.44 7.36
N THR A 124 -10.15 9.23 7.34
CA THR A 124 -11.04 8.71 8.39
C THR A 124 -10.23 7.85 9.34
N ILE A 125 -10.28 8.15 10.65
CA ILE A 125 -9.68 7.31 11.69
C ILE A 125 -10.81 6.61 12.44
N ARG A 126 -10.67 5.29 12.60
CA ARG A 126 -11.61 4.41 13.31
C ARG A 126 -10.89 3.64 14.40
N PHE A 127 -11.55 3.47 15.52
CA PHE A 127 -11.11 2.61 16.61
C PHE A 127 -11.95 1.35 16.63
N CYS A 128 -11.32 0.21 16.94
CA CYS A 128 -11.95 -1.12 16.88
C CYS A 128 -11.22 -2.10 17.79
N ASP A 129 -11.77 -3.31 17.93
CA ASP A 129 -11.08 -4.40 18.60
C ASP A 129 -9.80 -4.82 17.87
N ASP A 130 -8.83 -5.34 18.62
CA ASP A 130 -7.54 -5.71 18.02
C ASP A 130 -7.59 -7.06 17.31
N LEU A 131 -7.82 -7.01 16.01
CA LEU A 131 -7.65 -8.14 15.10
C LEU A 131 -6.29 -8.10 14.37
N ARG A 132 -5.29 -7.45 14.94
CA ARG A 132 -3.95 -7.25 14.34
C ARG A 132 -4.06 -6.67 12.92
N SER A 133 -3.36 -7.26 11.93
CA SER A 133 -3.43 -6.81 10.53
C SER A 133 -4.78 -7.03 9.86
N HIS A 134 -5.61 -7.92 10.42
CA HIS A 134 -6.94 -8.23 9.87
C HIS A 134 -7.93 -7.07 10.02
N LYS A 135 -7.71 -6.14 10.94
CA LYS A 135 -8.53 -4.93 11.11
C LYS A 135 -8.80 -4.22 9.80
N LYS A 136 -7.77 -4.07 8.94
CA LYS A 136 -7.87 -3.28 7.70
C LYS A 136 -8.86 -3.83 6.67
N TYR A 137 -9.13 -5.15 6.64
CA TYR A 137 -10.16 -5.67 5.75
C TYR A 137 -11.47 -5.99 6.45
N PHE A 138 -11.41 -6.55 7.66
CA PHE A 138 -12.58 -7.04 8.38
C PHE A 138 -13.59 -5.90 8.62
N TYR A 139 -13.18 -4.85 9.30
CA TYR A 139 -14.07 -3.74 9.61
C TYR A 139 -14.42 -2.89 8.38
N THR A 140 -13.48 -2.77 7.43
CA THR A 140 -13.75 -2.00 6.21
C THR A 140 -14.82 -2.65 5.35
N LEU A 141 -14.81 -3.97 5.20
CA LEU A 141 -15.83 -4.70 4.46
C LEU A 141 -17.21 -4.64 5.14
N GLN A 142 -17.24 -4.54 6.47
CA GLN A 142 -18.49 -4.36 7.22
C GLN A 142 -19.03 -2.94 7.08
N GLU A 143 -18.17 -1.90 7.21
CA GLU A 143 -18.62 -0.50 7.17
C GLU A 143 -18.92 -0.04 5.74
N TYR A 144 -18.21 -0.60 4.74
CA TYR A 144 -18.33 -0.22 3.33
C TYR A 144 -18.52 -1.44 2.41
N PRO A 145 -19.61 -2.21 2.56
CA PRO A 145 -19.80 -3.51 1.88
C PRO A 145 -19.91 -3.40 0.35
N ASN A 146 -20.20 -2.22 -0.17
CA ASN A 146 -20.35 -1.97 -1.60
C ASN A 146 -19.15 -1.28 -2.24
N ASP A 147 -18.06 -1.07 -1.49
CA ASP A 147 -16.88 -0.42 -2.01
C ASP A 147 -15.83 -1.46 -2.43
N ASN A 148 -15.06 -1.14 -3.45
CA ASN A 148 -13.83 -1.87 -3.77
C ASN A 148 -12.76 -1.51 -2.74
N VAL A 149 -12.33 -2.47 -1.92
CA VAL A 149 -11.39 -2.23 -0.84
C VAL A 149 -9.96 -2.46 -1.32
N ILE A 150 -9.11 -1.45 -1.15
CA ILE A 150 -7.68 -1.49 -1.43
C ILE A 150 -6.94 -1.55 -0.09
N LEU A 151 -6.28 -2.66 0.19
CA LEU A 151 -5.50 -2.84 1.41
C LEU A 151 -4.12 -2.20 1.24
N ALA A 152 -3.73 -1.39 2.21
CA ALA A 152 -2.44 -0.72 2.25
C ALA A 152 -1.70 -1.02 3.57
N ASP A 153 -0.38 -0.89 3.54
CA ASP A 153 0.49 -1.01 4.70
C ASP A 153 0.94 0.39 5.17
N ASP A 154 1.28 0.50 6.43
CA ASP A 154 1.57 1.77 7.13
C ASP A 154 3.03 2.24 7.00
N ASP A 155 3.89 1.43 6.36
CA ASP A 155 5.33 1.63 6.24
C ASP A 155 5.84 1.72 4.80
N ILE A 156 4.94 1.92 3.83
CA ILE A 156 5.29 1.98 2.41
C ILE A 156 5.13 3.38 1.84
N PHE A 157 6.12 3.83 1.09
CA PHE A 157 5.98 4.94 0.15
C PHE A 157 5.32 4.44 -1.13
N TYR A 158 4.06 4.78 -1.34
CA TYR A 158 3.31 4.33 -2.52
C TYR A 158 3.68 5.13 -3.76
N ALA A 159 4.00 4.43 -4.86
CA ALA A 159 4.24 5.07 -6.14
C ALA A 159 2.99 5.86 -6.62
N PRO A 160 3.16 6.98 -7.34
CA PRO A 160 2.06 7.88 -7.68
C PRO A 160 0.89 7.26 -8.45
N ASP A 161 1.14 6.17 -9.18
CA ASP A 161 0.15 5.50 -10.03
C ASP A 161 -0.31 4.14 -9.46
N THR A 162 -0.03 3.87 -8.18
CA THR A 162 -0.35 2.58 -7.56
C THR A 162 -1.84 2.26 -7.62
N ILE A 163 -2.68 3.14 -7.11
CA ILE A 163 -4.15 2.94 -7.13
C ILE A 163 -4.67 2.90 -8.57
N LYS A 164 -4.16 3.76 -9.46
CA LYS A 164 -4.55 3.75 -10.87
C LYS A 164 -4.29 2.41 -11.56
N LYS A 165 -3.15 1.77 -11.24
CA LYS A 165 -2.81 0.45 -11.79
C LYS A 165 -3.74 -0.64 -11.25
N LEU A 166 -4.02 -0.63 -9.94
CA LEU A 166 -4.96 -1.57 -9.32
C LEU A 166 -6.35 -1.45 -9.94
N VAL A 167 -6.87 -0.24 -10.06
CA VAL A 167 -8.19 0.02 -10.67
C VAL A 167 -8.23 -0.41 -12.13
N LYS A 168 -7.17 -0.17 -12.90
CA LYS A 168 -7.08 -0.63 -14.29
C LYS A 168 -7.14 -2.15 -14.41
N LEU A 169 -6.45 -2.86 -13.52
CA LEU A 169 -6.45 -4.32 -13.49
C LEU A 169 -7.81 -4.86 -13.00
N HIS A 170 -8.40 -4.26 -11.96
CA HIS A 170 -9.73 -4.61 -11.49
C HIS A 170 -10.78 -4.51 -12.61
N LYS A 171 -10.77 -3.43 -13.40
CA LYS A 171 -11.67 -3.30 -14.55
C LYS A 171 -11.47 -4.36 -15.63
N LYS A 172 -10.24 -4.87 -15.77
CA LYS A 172 -9.94 -5.96 -16.73
C LYS A 172 -10.34 -7.33 -16.16
N TYR A 173 -10.22 -7.50 -14.86
CA TYR A 173 -10.46 -8.77 -14.15
C TYR A 173 -11.36 -8.52 -12.92
N PRO A 174 -12.65 -8.22 -13.13
CA PRO A 174 -13.54 -7.72 -12.07
C PRO A 174 -13.88 -8.76 -11.00
N LYS A 175 -13.63 -10.05 -11.26
CA LYS A 175 -13.89 -11.14 -10.31
C LYS A 175 -12.64 -11.59 -9.55
N ASP A 176 -11.47 -11.02 -9.89
CA ASP A 176 -10.19 -11.44 -9.32
C ASP A 176 -9.76 -10.52 -8.18
N ILE A 177 -8.97 -11.07 -7.26
CA ILE A 177 -8.25 -10.28 -6.26
C ILE A 177 -6.99 -9.75 -6.92
N ILE A 178 -6.86 -8.42 -7.00
CA ILE A 178 -5.73 -7.74 -7.62
C ILE A 178 -4.68 -7.41 -6.57
N ALA A 179 -3.42 -7.75 -6.82
CA ALA A 179 -2.30 -7.43 -5.94
C ALA A 179 -1.12 -6.84 -6.71
N ILE A 180 -0.37 -5.94 -6.06
CA ILE A 180 0.90 -5.41 -6.59
C ILE A 180 2.02 -6.43 -6.42
N SER A 181 1.96 -7.20 -5.35
CA SER A 181 2.90 -8.28 -5.04
C SER A 181 2.14 -9.41 -4.37
N ALA A 182 2.43 -10.62 -4.80
CA ALA A 182 1.87 -11.84 -4.21
C ALA A 182 2.96 -12.89 -4.07
N GLN A 183 2.82 -13.73 -3.07
CA GLN A 183 3.69 -14.87 -2.83
C GLN A 183 2.89 -16.14 -2.93
N ILE A 184 3.44 -17.13 -3.63
CA ILE A 184 2.85 -18.46 -3.70
C ILE A 184 3.26 -19.21 -2.43
N ILE A 185 2.28 -19.67 -1.68
CA ILE A 185 2.50 -20.52 -0.52
C ILE A 185 2.41 -21.95 -1.00
N ALA A 186 3.54 -22.68 -0.96
CA ALA A 186 3.56 -24.12 -1.21
C ALA A 186 3.51 -24.84 0.16
N PRO A 187 2.33 -25.35 0.59
CA PRO A 187 2.22 -26.09 1.81
C PRO A 187 2.96 -27.42 1.66
N THR A 188 3.90 -27.70 2.57
CA THR A 188 4.43 -29.06 2.73
C THR A 188 3.40 -29.90 3.48
N ILE A 189 3.25 -31.16 3.06
CA ILE A 189 2.15 -32.10 3.44
C ILE A 189 1.95 -32.27 4.96
N SER A 190 2.91 -31.90 5.79
CA SER A 190 2.87 -32.10 7.24
C SER A 190 3.00 -30.83 8.07
N SER A 191 2.94 -29.66 7.50
CA SER A 191 3.39 -28.47 8.21
C SER A 191 2.29 -27.44 8.47
N LEU A 192 2.32 -26.93 9.71
CA LEU A 192 1.58 -25.72 10.05
C LEU A 192 2.05 -24.54 9.18
N PRO A 193 1.19 -23.55 8.89
CA PRO A 193 1.55 -22.36 8.12
C PRO A 193 2.81 -21.66 8.60
N SER A 194 3.14 -21.75 9.88
CA SER A 194 4.32 -21.15 10.50
C SER A 194 5.67 -21.73 10.04
N VAL A 195 5.68 -22.91 9.43
CA VAL A 195 6.91 -23.57 8.93
C VAL A 195 7.02 -23.57 7.42
N TRP A 196 6.12 -22.91 6.72
CA TRP A 196 6.21 -22.72 5.28
C TRP A 196 7.38 -21.77 4.94
N LEU A 197 8.34 -22.27 4.18
CA LEU A 197 9.56 -21.52 3.88
C LEU A 197 9.34 -20.54 2.73
N ALA A 198 9.65 -19.28 2.97
CA ALA A 198 9.58 -18.23 1.96
C ALA A 198 10.52 -18.46 0.76
N SER A 199 11.57 -19.29 0.91
CA SER A 199 12.50 -19.65 -0.16
C SER A 199 11.90 -20.52 -1.26
N GLU A 200 10.78 -21.19 -0.99
CA GLU A 200 10.04 -21.96 -1.99
C GLU A 200 9.04 -21.10 -2.76
N PHE A 201 8.82 -19.87 -2.28
CA PHE A 201 7.97 -18.91 -2.92
C PHE A 201 8.65 -18.33 -4.18
N GLY A 202 7.99 -18.39 -5.29
CA GLY A 202 8.45 -17.75 -6.53
C GLY A 202 9.14 -18.66 -7.54
N LYS A 203 9.26 -19.97 -7.29
CA LYS A 203 9.75 -20.92 -8.28
C LYS A 203 8.64 -21.60 -9.09
N GLN A 204 7.40 -21.57 -8.62
CA GLN A 204 6.26 -22.09 -9.38
C GLN A 204 5.59 -20.97 -10.16
N TYR A 205 5.69 -21.04 -11.47
CA TYR A 205 4.86 -20.26 -12.37
C TYR A 205 3.43 -20.81 -12.29
N ILE A 206 2.51 -20.00 -11.80
CA ILE A 206 1.09 -20.24 -12.06
C ILE A 206 0.82 -19.67 -13.45
N SER A 207 0.81 -20.52 -14.45
CA SER A 207 0.46 -20.17 -15.82
C SER A 207 -1.06 -20.23 -16.02
N SER A 208 -1.82 -19.50 -15.22
CA SER A 208 -3.24 -19.31 -15.52
C SER A 208 -3.51 -17.83 -15.73
N ASP A 209 -4.48 -17.48 -16.52
CA ASP A 209 -4.89 -16.10 -16.76
C ASP A 209 -5.23 -15.38 -15.45
N SER A 210 -5.67 -16.10 -14.43
CA SER A 210 -5.90 -15.60 -13.08
C SER A 210 -4.61 -15.24 -12.33
N ALA A 211 -3.49 -15.91 -12.59
CA ALA A 211 -2.22 -15.61 -11.95
C ALA A 211 -1.59 -14.27 -12.42
N GLN A 212 -1.97 -13.80 -13.60
CA GLN A 212 -1.52 -12.47 -14.06
C GLN A 212 -2.05 -11.33 -13.20
N ALA A 213 -3.16 -11.54 -12.51
CA ALA A 213 -3.73 -10.56 -11.59
C ALA A 213 -2.86 -10.36 -10.33
N PHE A 214 -2.07 -11.36 -9.95
CA PHE A 214 -1.26 -11.35 -8.74
C PHE A 214 0.21 -10.97 -8.95
N THR A 215 0.67 -10.96 -10.19
CA THR A 215 2.07 -10.62 -10.53
C THR A 215 2.17 -9.17 -10.97
N GLY A 216 2.08 -8.26 -10.03
CA GLY A 216 2.38 -6.86 -10.26
C GLY A 216 3.88 -6.59 -10.24
#